data_43d49da954c030732ba22392708f9637
#
_entry.id   43d49da954c030732ba22392708f9637
#
_cell.length_a   1.000
_cell.length_b   1.000
_cell.length_c   1.000
_cell.angle_alpha   90.00
_cell.angle_beta   90.00
_cell.angle_gamma   90.00
#
_symmetry.space_group_name_H-M   'P 1'
#
loop_
_entity.id
_entity.type
_entity.pdbx_description
1 polymer ?
#
loop_
_entity_poly.entity_id
_entity_poly.type
_entity_poly.pdbx_seq_one_letter_code
_entity_poly.pdbx_strand_id
1 'polypeptide(L)'
;ETPVLFDETDGIDFEAVADTEPDVILAGYSGLTQEDYDTLSEIAPVVAYPETAWGTSWRDMITLNSQAIGMADEGAQLISDLETEIADKVAAYPQLEGTSAMFLTHVDTTDLSQVSFYTSHDTRAMFFEDMGMTTPESIATASATTDVFSLTQSAEQADAFSDVDVIVPYGGDELVTALEADPIL
;
A
#
# COMPACT_ATOMS: atom_id res chain seq x y z
N GLU A 1 -18.02 15.10 17.15
CA GLU A 1 -17.70 16.19 16.21
C GLU A 1 -17.65 15.60 14.79
N THR A 2 -18.03 16.40 13.81
CA THR A 2 -17.93 16.00 12.40
C THR A 2 -16.60 16.52 11.87
N PRO A 3 -15.77 15.69 11.20
CA PRO A 3 -14.53 16.17 10.63
C PRO A 3 -14.78 17.20 9.52
N VAL A 4 -13.89 18.16 9.40
CA VAL A 4 -13.85 19.07 8.25
C VAL A 4 -13.26 18.30 7.08
N LEU A 5 -13.96 18.26 5.96
CA LEU A 5 -13.52 17.62 4.73
C LEU A 5 -13.25 18.69 3.67
N PHE A 6 -12.16 18.52 2.91
CA PHE A 6 -11.80 19.36 1.77
C PHE A 6 -11.36 18.48 0.60
N ASP A 7 -11.46 19.03 -0.61
CA ASP A 7 -11.08 18.33 -1.84
C ASP A 7 -9.59 18.50 -2.12
N GLU A 8 -8.92 17.41 -2.45
CA GLU A 8 -7.49 17.37 -2.83
C GLU A 8 -7.29 16.90 -4.29
N THR A 9 -8.34 16.94 -5.13
CA THR A 9 -8.27 16.49 -6.52
C THR A 9 -7.22 17.24 -7.34
N ASP A 10 -7.05 18.54 -7.07
CA ASP A 10 -6.09 19.41 -7.73
C ASP A 10 -4.79 19.62 -6.91
N GLY A 11 -4.58 18.83 -5.87
CA GLY A 11 -3.47 18.95 -4.92
C GLY A 11 -3.93 19.35 -3.52
N ILE A 12 -2.96 19.54 -2.61
CA ILE A 12 -3.24 19.87 -1.20
C ILE A 12 -3.78 21.31 -1.10
N ASP A 13 -4.95 21.48 -0.49
CA ASP A 13 -5.50 22.77 -0.14
C ASP A 13 -4.89 23.25 1.20
N PHE A 14 -3.72 23.90 1.12
CA PHE A 14 -3.00 24.39 2.29
C PHE A 14 -3.78 25.41 3.13
N GLU A 15 -4.64 26.23 2.48
CA GLU A 15 -5.50 27.18 3.20
C GLU A 15 -6.56 26.45 4.00
N ALA A 16 -7.20 25.42 3.41
CA ALA A 16 -8.16 24.60 4.13
C ALA A 16 -7.52 23.81 5.29
N VAL A 17 -6.29 23.31 5.11
CA VAL A 17 -5.53 22.67 6.20
C VAL A 17 -5.26 23.69 7.32
N ALA A 18 -4.78 24.88 7.00
CA ALA A 18 -4.48 25.94 7.99
C ALA A 18 -5.74 26.38 8.74
N ASP A 19 -6.90 26.49 8.07
CA ASP A 19 -8.18 26.87 8.67
C ASP A 19 -8.69 25.85 9.71
N THR A 20 -8.17 24.60 9.69
CA THR A 20 -8.49 23.62 10.74
C THR A 20 -7.72 23.84 12.04
N GLU A 21 -6.70 24.73 12.05
CA GLU A 21 -5.81 25.00 13.19
C GLU A 21 -5.25 23.70 13.82
N PRO A 22 -4.58 22.81 13.04
CA PRO A 22 -4.16 21.51 13.52
C PRO A 22 -2.98 21.61 14.50
N ASP A 23 -2.97 20.78 15.53
CA ASP A 23 -1.81 20.61 16.42
C ASP A 23 -0.72 19.71 15.80
N VAL A 24 -1.10 18.82 14.88
CA VAL A 24 -0.23 17.92 14.14
C VAL A 24 -0.87 17.51 12.81
N ILE A 25 -0.06 17.32 11.79
CA ILE A 25 -0.48 16.81 10.47
C ILE A 25 0.07 15.39 10.31
N LEU A 26 -0.82 14.42 10.15
CA LEU A 26 -0.48 13.01 9.99
C LEU A 26 -0.48 12.65 8.51
N ALA A 27 0.70 12.50 7.94
CA ALA A 27 0.96 12.17 6.54
C ALA A 27 1.89 10.95 6.40
N GLY A 28 1.88 10.05 7.38
CA GLY A 28 2.75 8.87 7.44
C GLY A 28 2.52 7.87 6.31
N TYR A 29 1.37 7.91 5.63
CA TYR A 29 1.10 7.17 4.40
C TYR A 29 0.58 8.14 3.36
N SER A 30 1.49 8.71 2.60
CA SER A 30 1.20 9.77 1.63
C SER A 30 2.22 9.78 0.49
N GLY A 31 1.97 10.62 -0.49
CA GLY A 31 2.90 10.96 -1.56
C GLY A 31 3.45 12.39 -1.43
N LEU A 32 3.55 12.94 -0.21
CA LEU A 32 4.06 14.30 -0.01
C LEU A 32 5.39 14.50 -0.71
N THR A 33 5.50 15.60 -1.47
CA THR A 33 6.79 16.09 -1.94
C THR A 33 7.52 16.85 -0.84
N GLN A 34 8.81 17.13 -1.01
CA GLN A 34 9.55 17.96 -0.07
C GLN A 34 8.94 19.38 0.02
N GLU A 35 8.42 19.91 -1.09
CA GLU A 35 7.78 21.23 -1.14
C GLU A 35 6.46 21.24 -0.33
N ASP A 36 5.65 20.20 -0.47
CA ASP A 36 4.43 20.05 0.32
C ASP A 36 4.73 19.93 1.82
N TYR A 37 5.74 19.11 2.17
CA TYR A 37 6.20 18.96 3.54
C TYR A 37 6.66 20.27 4.15
N ASP A 38 7.47 21.04 3.43
CA ASP A 38 7.99 22.32 3.89
C ASP A 38 6.83 23.32 4.12
N THR A 39 5.87 23.36 3.19
CA THR A 39 4.70 24.24 3.31
C THR A 39 3.79 23.84 4.46
N LEU A 40 3.46 22.55 4.61
CA LEU A 40 2.64 22.05 5.72
C LEU A 40 3.33 22.27 7.07
N SER A 41 4.66 22.18 7.12
CA SER A 41 5.46 22.40 8.33
C SER A 41 5.42 23.85 8.83
N GLU A 42 5.03 24.81 7.98
CA GLU A 42 4.75 26.20 8.41
C GLU A 42 3.41 26.31 9.18
N ILE A 43 2.49 25.35 8.98
CA ILE A 43 1.18 25.33 9.63
C ILE A 43 1.27 24.60 10.98
N ALA A 44 1.77 23.33 10.98
CA ALA A 44 1.90 22.50 12.17
C ALA A 44 2.99 21.44 11.98
N PRO A 45 3.47 20.78 13.05
CA PRO A 45 4.37 19.61 12.91
C PRO A 45 3.79 18.54 12.01
N VAL A 46 4.60 18.04 11.06
CA VAL A 46 4.18 17.05 10.07
C VAL A 46 4.85 15.70 10.35
N VAL A 47 4.07 14.63 10.40
CA VAL A 47 4.54 13.24 10.41
C VAL A 47 4.47 12.70 9.00
N ALA A 48 5.59 12.73 8.28
CA ALA A 48 5.69 12.21 6.92
C ALA A 48 6.04 10.71 6.90
N TYR A 49 5.95 10.07 5.72
CA TYR A 49 6.43 8.71 5.50
C TYR A 49 7.96 8.64 5.70
N PRO A 50 8.48 7.51 6.26
CA PRO A 50 9.90 7.42 6.66
C PRO A 50 10.87 7.23 5.50
N GLU A 51 10.51 6.51 4.46
CA GLU A 51 11.43 6.08 3.38
C GLU A 51 10.85 6.38 2.00
N THR A 52 9.78 5.70 1.63
CA THR A 52 9.20 5.73 0.28
C THR A 52 7.77 6.23 0.33
N ALA A 53 7.41 7.12 -0.60
CA ALA A 53 6.03 7.57 -0.79
C ALA A 53 5.11 6.35 -0.98
N TRP A 54 4.01 6.30 -0.23
CA TRP A 54 3.03 5.20 -0.22
C TRP A 54 3.59 3.83 0.24
N GLY A 55 4.82 3.80 0.80
CA GLY A 55 5.52 2.58 1.18
C GLY A 55 5.58 2.32 2.69
N THR A 56 4.80 3.03 3.51
CA THR A 56 4.82 2.85 4.97
C THR A 56 4.02 1.62 5.37
N SER A 57 4.63 0.70 6.10
CA SER A 57 3.93 -0.48 6.61
C SER A 57 2.80 -0.10 7.57
N TRP A 58 1.80 -0.96 7.75
CA TRP A 58 0.71 -0.70 8.69
C TRP A 58 1.21 -0.57 10.14
N ARG A 59 2.29 -1.29 10.52
CA ARG A 59 2.94 -1.18 11.83
C ARG A 59 3.58 0.19 12.02
N ASP A 60 4.31 0.64 11.00
CA ASP A 60 4.95 1.96 11.06
C ASP A 60 3.91 3.08 11.06
N MET A 61 2.82 2.95 10.29
CA MET A 61 1.72 3.92 10.33
C MET A 61 1.12 4.05 11.73
N ILE A 62 0.82 2.92 12.40
CA ILE A 62 0.30 2.94 13.77
C ILE A 62 1.33 3.55 14.71
N THR A 63 2.60 3.15 14.60
CA THR A 63 3.69 3.64 15.45
C THR A 63 3.87 5.16 15.31
N LEU A 64 4.02 5.65 14.09
CA LEU A 64 4.24 7.06 13.81
C LEU A 64 3.06 7.92 14.29
N ASN A 65 1.84 7.53 13.90
CA ASN A 65 0.65 8.28 14.23
C ASN A 65 0.36 8.29 15.74
N SER A 66 0.49 7.15 16.41
CA SER A 66 0.26 7.07 17.85
C SER A 66 1.30 7.86 18.66
N GLN A 67 2.57 7.82 18.26
CA GLN A 67 3.61 8.62 18.88
C GLN A 67 3.34 10.13 18.72
N ALA A 68 2.93 10.54 17.53
CA ALA A 68 2.65 11.96 17.25
C ALA A 68 1.53 12.56 18.10
N ILE A 69 0.54 11.74 18.46
CA ILE A 69 -0.59 12.18 19.32
C ILE A 69 -0.41 11.81 20.80
N GLY A 70 0.79 11.32 21.19
CA GLY A 70 1.10 10.99 22.59
C GLY A 70 0.49 9.68 23.10
N MET A 71 0.12 8.75 22.21
CA MET A 71 -0.52 7.45 22.48
C MET A 71 0.37 6.27 22.09
N ALA A 72 1.68 6.35 22.33
CA ALA A 72 2.64 5.36 21.89
C ALA A 72 2.38 3.95 22.47
N ASP A 73 1.98 3.86 23.74
CA ASP A 73 1.69 2.59 24.41
C ASP A 73 0.42 1.94 23.83
N GLU A 74 -0.61 2.73 23.56
CA GLU A 74 -1.84 2.27 22.92
C GLU A 74 -1.58 1.83 21.47
N GLY A 75 -0.71 2.53 20.75
CA GLY A 75 -0.26 2.13 19.42
C GLY A 75 0.46 0.77 19.43
N ALA A 76 1.38 0.57 20.37
CA ALA A 76 2.07 -0.70 20.53
C ALA A 76 1.10 -1.85 20.87
N GLN A 77 0.12 -1.59 21.76
CA GLN A 77 -0.91 -2.58 22.08
C GLN A 77 -1.78 -2.92 20.86
N LEU A 78 -2.20 -1.91 20.09
CA LEU A 78 -2.97 -2.12 18.86
C LEU A 78 -2.23 -2.99 17.85
N ILE A 79 -0.92 -2.77 17.65
CA ILE A 79 -0.08 -3.61 16.77
C ILE A 79 -0.11 -5.06 17.26
N SER A 80 0.13 -5.30 18.57
CA SER A 80 0.11 -6.65 19.14
C SER A 80 -1.22 -7.37 19.00
N ASP A 81 -2.33 -6.63 19.18
CA ASP A 81 -3.68 -7.18 19.04
C ASP A 81 -3.97 -7.56 17.57
N LEU A 82 -3.58 -6.70 16.63
CA LEU A 82 -3.74 -6.97 15.19
C LEU A 82 -2.87 -8.13 14.72
N GLU A 83 -1.61 -8.22 15.17
CA GLU A 83 -0.74 -9.36 14.88
C GLU A 83 -1.35 -10.69 15.36
N THR A 84 -1.94 -10.67 16.55
CA THR A 84 -2.64 -11.84 17.08
C THR A 84 -3.87 -12.19 16.22
N GLU A 85 -4.67 -11.20 15.86
CA GLU A 85 -5.85 -11.42 15.02
C GLU A 85 -5.47 -11.95 13.64
N ILE A 86 -4.43 -11.39 13.00
CA ILE A 86 -3.92 -11.86 11.71
C ILE A 86 -3.48 -13.32 11.83
N ALA A 87 -2.65 -13.64 12.83
CA ALA A 87 -2.17 -15.00 13.03
C ALA A 87 -3.31 -16.00 13.25
N ASP A 88 -4.33 -15.65 14.06
CA ASP A 88 -5.51 -16.48 14.29
C ASP A 88 -6.32 -16.72 13.01
N LYS A 89 -6.47 -15.71 12.16
CA LYS A 89 -7.16 -15.84 10.87
C LYS A 89 -6.38 -16.71 9.90
N VAL A 90 -5.07 -16.45 9.77
CA VAL A 90 -4.17 -17.17 8.86
C VAL A 90 -4.07 -18.65 9.23
N ALA A 91 -4.10 -18.99 10.52
CA ALA A 91 -4.07 -20.38 10.98
C ALA A 91 -5.21 -21.27 10.40
N ALA A 92 -6.31 -20.65 9.94
CA ALA A 92 -7.39 -21.38 9.27
C ALA A 92 -7.06 -21.69 7.78
N TYR A 93 -5.98 -21.13 7.23
CA TYR A 93 -5.60 -21.22 5.82
C TYR A 93 -4.14 -21.67 5.64
N PRO A 94 -3.74 -22.84 6.17
CA PRO A 94 -2.34 -23.29 6.13
C PRO A 94 -1.78 -23.48 4.71
N GLN A 95 -2.65 -23.52 3.70
CA GLN A 95 -2.25 -23.57 2.29
C GLN A 95 -1.62 -22.27 1.77
N LEU A 96 -1.73 -21.16 2.48
CA LEU A 96 -1.09 -19.89 2.10
C LEU A 96 0.41 -19.89 2.41
N GLU A 97 0.83 -20.67 3.42
CA GLU A 97 2.22 -20.73 3.85
C GLU A 97 3.17 -21.06 2.71
N GLY A 98 4.09 -20.15 2.43
CA GLY A 98 5.11 -20.30 1.40
C GLY A 98 4.64 -20.12 -0.03
N THR A 99 3.34 -19.88 -0.30
CA THR A 99 2.88 -19.54 -1.66
C THR A 99 3.35 -18.12 -2.01
N SER A 100 3.70 -17.91 -3.28
CA SER A 100 4.09 -16.60 -3.79
C SER A 100 2.87 -15.79 -4.23
N ALA A 101 2.82 -14.49 -3.93
CA ALA A 101 1.69 -13.64 -4.28
C ALA A 101 2.09 -12.32 -4.92
N MET A 102 1.28 -11.90 -5.90
CA MET A 102 1.38 -10.59 -6.55
C MET A 102 0.06 -9.84 -6.42
N PHE A 103 0.13 -8.56 -6.04
CA PHE A 103 -1.05 -7.69 -6.00
C PHE A 103 -1.06 -6.81 -7.24
N LEU A 104 -2.10 -6.92 -8.06
CA LEU A 104 -2.29 -6.04 -9.21
C LEU A 104 -2.84 -4.67 -8.77
N THR A 105 -2.45 -3.63 -9.48
CA THR A 105 -3.10 -2.33 -9.35
C THR A 105 -4.49 -2.39 -10.02
N HIS A 106 -5.11 -1.24 -10.27
CA HIS A 106 -6.39 -1.24 -10.99
C HIS A 106 -6.21 -1.78 -12.41
N VAL A 107 -7.00 -2.80 -12.77
CA VAL A 107 -6.96 -3.43 -14.09
C VAL A 107 -8.07 -2.84 -14.97
N ASP A 108 -7.70 -2.33 -16.14
CA ASP A 108 -8.65 -1.94 -17.17
C ASP A 108 -8.99 -3.16 -18.03
N THR A 109 -10.18 -3.71 -17.86
CA THR A 109 -10.64 -4.88 -18.62
C THR A 109 -10.84 -4.63 -20.12
N THR A 110 -10.78 -3.37 -20.56
CA THR A 110 -10.86 -3.00 -21.98
C THR A 110 -9.50 -2.97 -22.68
N ASP A 111 -8.40 -2.95 -21.91
CA ASP A 111 -7.02 -2.98 -22.39
C ASP A 111 -6.15 -3.80 -21.44
N LEU A 112 -5.99 -5.07 -21.74
CA LEU A 112 -5.13 -6.02 -21.02
C LEU A 112 -3.69 -6.08 -21.58
N SER A 113 -3.28 -5.13 -22.39
CA SER A 113 -1.93 -5.08 -22.97
C SER A 113 -0.82 -4.78 -21.96
N GLN A 114 -1.21 -4.34 -20.75
CA GLN A 114 -0.32 -3.97 -19.67
C GLN A 114 -0.71 -4.69 -18.38
N VAL A 115 0.29 -5.15 -17.63
CA VAL A 115 0.15 -5.68 -16.28
C VAL A 115 0.77 -4.69 -15.31
N SER A 116 -0.06 -4.08 -14.48
CA SER A 116 0.39 -3.15 -13.43
C SER A 116 0.28 -3.80 -12.07
N PHE A 117 1.36 -3.80 -11.30
CA PHE A 117 1.45 -4.49 -10.02
C PHE A 117 2.14 -3.62 -8.97
N TYR A 118 1.86 -3.92 -7.70
CA TYR A 118 2.55 -3.30 -6.58
C TYR A 118 3.90 -3.95 -6.34
N THR A 119 4.91 -3.11 -6.13
CA THR A 119 6.26 -3.55 -5.76
C THR A 119 6.31 -4.01 -4.30
N SER A 120 7.43 -4.61 -3.88
CA SER A 120 7.66 -4.98 -2.49
C SER A 120 7.76 -3.77 -1.53
N HIS A 121 7.77 -2.54 -2.06
CA HIS A 121 7.74 -1.30 -1.27
C HIS A 121 6.33 -0.86 -0.89
N ASP A 122 5.29 -1.45 -1.50
CA ASP A 122 3.90 -1.11 -1.20
C ASP A 122 3.37 -1.91 -0.02
N THR A 123 2.64 -1.25 0.87
CA THR A 123 2.09 -1.88 2.10
C THR A 123 1.13 -3.03 1.81
N ARG A 124 0.45 -3.05 0.66
CA ARG A 124 -0.45 -4.14 0.26
C ARG A 124 0.33 -5.40 -0.10
N ALA A 125 1.46 -5.24 -0.80
CA ALA A 125 2.36 -6.35 -1.10
C ALA A 125 3.08 -6.84 0.16
N MET A 126 3.53 -5.94 1.05
CA MET A 126 4.13 -6.29 2.34
C MET A 126 3.19 -7.14 3.21
N PHE A 127 1.88 -6.92 3.12
CA PHE A 127 0.90 -7.64 3.93
C PHE A 127 0.83 -9.15 3.62
N PHE A 128 1.29 -9.58 2.45
CA PHE A 128 1.38 -11.00 2.13
C PHE A 128 2.33 -11.76 3.07
N GLU A 129 3.40 -11.12 3.54
CA GLU A 129 4.32 -11.72 4.50
C GLU A 129 3.65 -11.96 5.86
N ASP A 130 2.75 -11.08 6.29
CA ASP A 130 1.93 -11.28 7.50
C ASP A 130 1.00 -12.50 7.39
N MET A 131 0.68 -12.93 6.18
CA MET A 131 -0.11 -14.13 5.90
C MET A 131 0.74 -15.41 5.70
N GLY A 132 2.06 -15.33 5.89
CA GLY A 132 2.98 -16.45 5.65
C GLY A 132 3.29 -16.71 4.17
N MET A 133 2.88 -15.80 3.30
CA MET A 133 3.17 -15.87 1.87
C MET A 133 4.53 -15.24 1.55
N THR A 134 5.00 -15.43 0.33
CA THR A 134 6.32 -14.94 -0.11
C THR A 134 6.18 -13.96 -1.28
N THR A 135 7.13 -13.03 -1.39
CA THR A 135 7.26 -12.18 -2.57
C THR A 135 7.88 -13.00 -3.71
N PRO A 136 7.26 -13.08 -4.91
CA PRO A 136 7.85 -13.72 -6.09
C PRO A 136 9.23 -13.12 -6.43
N GLU A 137 10.17 -13.94 -6.90
CA GLU A 137 11.52 -13.48 -7.28
C GLU A 137 11.48 -12.44 -8.42
N SER A 138 10.53 -12.60 -9.35
CA SER A 138 10.26 -11.63 -10.42
C SER A 138 9.91 -10.24 -9.86
N ILE A 139 9.02 -10.19 -8.88
CA ILE A 139 8.60 -8.94 -8.21
C ILE A 139 9.74 -8.37 -7.36
N ALA A 140 10.44 -9.20 -6.58
CA ALA A 140 11.57 -8.77 -5.77
C ALA A 140 12.70 -8.17 -6.64
N THR A 141 13.01 -8.80 -7.78
CA THR A 141 14.00 -8.31 -8.74
C THR A 141 13.58 -6.98 -9.37
N ALA A 142 12.33 -6.84 -9.77
CA ALA A 142 11.81 -5.60 -10.32
C ALA A 142 11.84 -4.47 -9.28
N SER A 143 11.44 -4.77 -8.04
CA SER A 143 11.42 -3.83 -6.92
C SER A 143 12.81 -3.34 -6.52
N ALA A 144 13.83 -4.20 -6.59
CA ALA A 144 15.20 -3.85 -6.22
C ALA A 144 15.83 -2.76 -7.10
N THR A 145 15.23 -2.43 -8.23
CA THR A 145 15.73 -1.42 -9.19
C THR A 145 15.04 -0.06 -9.07
N THR A 146 14.12 0.11 -8.14
CA THR A 146 13.27 1.30 -8.02
C THR A 146 12.81 1.52 -6.58
N ASP A 147 12.39 2.75 -6.28
CA ASP A 147 11.78 3.11 -4.99
C ASP A 147 10.26 3.40 -5.15
N VAL A 148 9.68 3.14 -6.34
CA VAL A 148 8.25 3.41 -6.56
C VAL A 148 7.38 2.26 -6.03
N PHE A 149 6.17 2.59 -5.60
CA PHE A 149 5.22 1.64 -5.02
C PHE A 149 4.56 0.70 -6.05
N SER A 150 4.60 1.05 -7.35
CA SER A 150 4.01 0.22 -8.42
C SER A 150 4.81 0.31 -9.71
N LEU A 151 4.74 -0.75 -10.50
CA LEU A 151 5.34 -0.87 -11.83
C LEU A 151 4.31 -1.35 -12.84
N THR A 152 4.58 -1.08 -14.12
CA THR A 152 3.79 -1.57 -15.24
C THR A 152 4.71 -2.31 -16.22
N GLN A 153 4.28 -3.48 -16.65
CA GLN A 153 4.98 -4.32 -17.63
C GLN A 153 4.04 -4.70 -18.77
N SER A 154 4.57 -4.88 -19.99
CA SER A 154 3.76 -5.38 -21.09
C SER A 154 3.26 -6.79 -20.83
N ALA A 155 2.00 -7.07 -21.16
CA ALA A 155 1.42 -8.41 -21.06
C ALA A 155 2.15 -9.44 -21.96
N GLU A 156 2.82 -9.01 -23.03
CA GLU A 156 3.68 -9.88 -23.85
C GLU A 156 4.87 -10.46 -23.04
N GLN A 157 5.15 -9.92 -21.86
CA GLN A 157 6.19 -10.37 -20.93
C GLN A 157 5.59 -11.09 -19.70
N ALA A 158 4.32 -11.50 -19.77
CA ALA A 158 3.64 -12.19 -18.67
C ALA A 158 4.37 -13.46 -18.21
N ASP A 159 5.11 -14.14 -19.10
CA ASP A 159 5.97 -15.27 -18.75
C ASP A 159 7.00 -14.93 -17.64
N ALA A 160 7.34 -13.64 -17.47
CA ALA A 160 8.21 -13.19 -16.38
C ALA A 160 7.60 -13.42 -15.00
N PHE A 161 6.29 -13.56 -14.88
CA PHE A 161 5.56 -13.82 -13.63
C PHE A 161 5.22 -15.31 -13.42
N SER A 162 5.92 -16.22 -14.10
CA SER A 162 5.69 -17.68 -13.98
C SER A 162 6.02 -18.25 -12.59
N ASP A 163 6.63 -17.47 -11.73
CA ASP A 163 6.91 -17.76 -10.32
C ASP A 163 5.83 -17.26 -9.35
N VAL A 164 4.70 -16.73 -9.85
CA VAL A 164 3.57 -16.25 -9.06
C VAL A 164 2.52 -17.34 -8.92
N ASP A 165 2.23 -17.77 -7.68
CA ASP A 165 1.20 -18.77 -7.39
C ASP A 165 -0.20 -18.13 -7.24
N VAL A 166 -0.26 -16.90 -6.71
CA VAL A 166 -1.52 -16.22 -6.40
C VAL A 166 -1.48 -14.77 -6.92
N ILE A 167 -2.51 -14.41 -7.67
CA ILE A 167 -2.73 -13.03 -8.13
C ILE A 167 -3.92 -12.45 -7.39
N VAL A 168 -3.75 -11.28 -6.78
CA VAL A 168 -4.79 -10.54 -6.07
C VAL A 168 -5.09 -9.23 -6.82
N PRO A 169 -6.21 -9.12 -7.52
CA PRO A 169 -6.63 -7.90 -8.20
C PRO A 169 -7.69 -7.15 -7.41
N TYR A 170 -7.89 -5.87 -7.74
CA TYR A 170 -9.14 -5.18 -7.43
C TYR A 170 -10.20 -5.52 -8.46
N GLY A 171 -11.29 -6.15 -8.05
CA GLY A 171 -12.39 -6.49 -8.95
C GLY A 171 -13.26 -7.63 -8.42
N GLY A 172 -14.22 -8.04 -9.23
CA GLY A 172 -15.11 -9.15 -8.97
C GLY A 172 -15.01 -10.21 -10.07
N ASP A 173 -16.01 -11.08 -10.14
CA ASP A 173 -16.09 -12.20 -11.08
C ASP A 173 -15.94 -11.78 -12.57
N GLU A 174 -16.34 -10.54 -12.91
CA GLU A 174 -16.19 -10.00 -14.26
C GLU A 174 -14.72 -9.85 -14.65
N LEU A 175 -13.88 -9.40 -13.72
CA LEU A 175 -12.44 -9.27 -13.95
C LEU A 175 -11.80 -10.66 -14.09
N VAL A 176 -12.15 -11.59 -13.21
CA VAL A 176 -11.64 -12.98 -13.29
C VAL A 176 -11.99 -13.57 -14.65
N THR A 177 -13.24 -13.41 -15.10
CA THR A 177 -13.67 -13.88 -16.42
C THR A 177 -12.89 -13.24 -17.56
N ALA A 178 -12.57 -11.95 -17.47
CA ALA A 178 -11.80 -11.24 -18.49
C ALA A 178 -10.34 -11.74 -18.54
N LEU A 179 -9.70 -11.94 -17.40
CA LEU A 179 -8.33 -12.46 -17.31
C LEU A 179 -8.24 -13.91 -17.81
N GLU A 180 -9.19 -14.77 -17.43
CA GLU A 180 -9.24 -16.17 -17.90
C GLU A 180 -9.51 -16.30 -19.42
N ALA A 181 -10.14 -15.29 -20.04
CA ALA A 181 -10.43 -15.28 -21.47
C ALA A 181 -9.27 -14.72 -22.30
N ASP A 182 -8.33 -14.04 -21.70
CA ASP A 182 -7.17 -13.47 -22.39
C ASP A 182 -6.13 -14.58 -22.67
N PRO A 183 -5.69 -14.76 -23.93
CA PRO A 183 -4.77 -15.84 -24.28
C PRO A 183 -3.31 -15.59 -23.89
N ILE A 184 -2.98 -14.39 -23.38
CA ILE A 184 -1.63 -13.96 -23.02
C ILE A 184 -1.44 -14.01 -21.48
N LEU A 185 -2.49 -13.70 -20.73
CA LEU A 185 -2.54 -13.72 -19.27
C LEU A 185 -3.17 -15.02 -18.77
#